data_422f458e0f83b007a2bc8d95fda91157
#
_entry.id   422f458e0f83b007a2bc8d95fda91157
#
_cell.length_a   1.000
_cell.length_b   1.000
_cell.length_c   1.000
_cell.angle_alpha   90.00
_cell.angle_beta   90.00
_cell.angle_gamma   90.00
#
_symmetry.space_group_name_H-M   'P 1'
#
loop_
_entity.id
_entity.type
_entity.pdbx_description
1 polymer ?
#
loop_
_entity_poly.entity_id
_entity_poly.type
_entity_poly.pdbx_seq_one_letter_code
_entity_poly.pdbx_strand_id
1 'polypeptide(L)'
;MANQDASSLDNENHLIAERRAKLAARRERAAEQGKSAFPNDFRRDSLTVELHNLLGEKDKAELEALDHQASVAGRVMRKRGPFIVIQDVAGQIQLYVDKKGLPEDVLEDIKGWDIGDIVAARGPVHKSGKGDLYVMMVEAQLLTKSLRPLPDKFHGLTDQEARYRQRYVDLIMNPQSRKVFETRAAVISSMRRFFEARGFMEVETPMLQPIPGGVAAQIG
;
A
#
# COMPACT_ATOMS: atom_id res chain seq x y z
N MET A 1 24.35 23.50 1.41
CA MET A 1 23.59 22.44 0.72
C MET A 1 24.31 21.08 0.71
N ALA A 2 25.58 20.97 0.35
CA ALA A 2 26.31 19.69 0.29
C ALA A 2 26.38 18.90 1.63
N ASN A 3 26.41 19.55 2.77
CA ASN A 3 26.51 18.87 4.09
C ASN A 3 25.17 18.27 4.59
N GLN A 4 24.03 18.76 4.11
CA GLN A 4 22.71 18.19 4.45
C GLN A 4 22.43 16.94 3.63
N ASP A 5 22.87 16.88 2.38
CA ASP A 5 22.69 15.72 1.50
C ASP A 5 23.53 14.51 1.96
N ALA A 6 24.78 14.73 2.41
CA ALA A 6 25.63 13.67 2.94
C ALA A 6 25.04 13.05 4.23
N SER A 7 24.55 13.86 5.16
CA SER A 7 23.91 13.41 6.41
C SER A 7 22.61 12.63 6.14
N SER A 8 21.83 13.00 5.14
CA SER A 8 20.59 12.30 4.77
C SER A 8 20.87 10.94 4.13
N LEU A 9 21.88 10.84 3.28
CA LEU A 9 22.32 9.61 2.64
C LEU A 9 22.89 8.60 3.67
N ASP A 10 23.66 9.06 4.62
CA ASP A 10 24.20 8.22 5.69
C ASP A 10 23.07 7.67 6.59
N ASN A 11 22.09 8.50 6.91
CA ASN A 11 20.92 8.08 7.67
C ASN A 11 20.04 7.07 6.89
N GLU A 12 19.84 7.28 5.60
CA GLU A 12 19.12 6.33 4.72
C GLU A 12 19.85 4.99 4.67
N ASN A 13 21.18 5.00 4.51
CA ASN A 13 22.01 3.78 4.48
C ASN A 13 21.92 3.00 5.81
N HIS A 14 21.91 3.70 6.94
CA HIS A 14 21.75 3.09 8.26
C HIS A 14 20.37 2.41 8.40
N LEU A 15 19.29 3.08 7.99
CA LEU A 15 17.94 2.52 8.03
C LEU A 15 17.80 1.31 7.11
N ILE A 16 18.41 1.33 5.94
CA ILE A 16 18.44 0.18 5.02
C ILE A 16 19.19 -0.99 5.66
N ALA A 17 20.33 -0.75 6.30
CA ALA A 17 21.10 -1.79 6.98
C ALA A 17 20.30 -2.42 8.15
N GLU A 18 19.64 -1.60 8.96
CA GLU A 18 18.76 -2.06 10.04
C GLU A 18 17.61 -2.94 9.51
N ARG A 19 16.94 -2.51 8.45
CA ARG A 19 15.82 -3.27 7.85
C ARG A 19 16.29 -4.59 7.23
N ARG A 20 17.49 -4.62 6.65
CA ARG A 20 18.13 -5.84 6.16
C ARG A 20 18.45 -6.81 7.30
N ALA A 21 18.95 -6.32 8.42
CA ALA A 21 19.20 -7.12 9.61
C ALA A 21 17.90 -7.72 10.18
N LYS A 22 16.82 -6.94 10.28
CA LYS A 22 15.49 -7.43 10.66
C LYS A 22 14.98 -8.52 9.72
N LEU A 23 15.20 -8.36 8.41
CA LEU A 23 14.83 -9.38 7.43
C LEU A 23 15.66 -10.65 7.56
N ALA A 24 16.97 -10.54 7.80
CA ALA A 24 17.85 -11.69 8.02
C ALA A 24 17.38 -12.49 9.25
N ALA A 25 17.18 -11.85 10.39
CA ALA A 25 16.69 -12.47 11.60
C ALA A 25 15.30 -13.13 11.42
N ARG A 26 14.41 -12.51 10.60
CA ARG A 26 13.12 -13.12 10.26
C ARG A 26 13.29 -14.39 9.42
N ARG A 27 14.21 -14.40 8.45
CA ARG A 27 14.49 -15.57 7.63
C ARG A 27 15.06 -16.72 8.44
N GLU A 28 15.96 -16.46 9.38
CA GLU A 28 16.51 -17.45 10.30
C GLU A 28 15.40 -18.07 11.15
N ARG A 29 14.59 -17.27 11.84
CA ARG A 29 13.46 -17.77 12.63
C ARG A 29 12.46 -18.60 11.81
N ALA A 30 12.15 -18.15 10.61
CA ALA A 30 11.26 -18.88 9.72
C ALA A 30 11.83 -20.23 9.29
N ALA A 31 13.14 -20.28 8.98
CA ALA A 31 13.84 -21.51 8.62
C ALA A 31 13.86 -22.51 9.78
N GLU A 32 14.13 -22.07 11.01
CA GLU A 32 14.06 -22.89 12.22
C GLU A 32 12.67 -23.52 12.44
N GLN A 33 11.62 -22.81 12.04
CA GLN A 33 10.23 -23.28 12.15
C GLN A 33 9.76 -24.06 10.91
N GLY A 34 10.61 -24.25 9.91
CA GLY A 34 10.20 -24.86 8.63
C GLY A 34 9.17 -24.06 7.84
N LYS A 35 9.11 -22.72 8.06
CA LYS A 35 8.15 -21.81 7.44
C LYS A 35 8.84 -20.87 6.45
N SER A 36 8.04 -20.24 5.59
CA SER A 36 8.50 -19.14 4.73
C SER A 36 8.57 -17.84 5.53
N ALA A 37 9.63 -17.06 5.35
CA ALA A 37 9.74 -15.71 5.89
C ALA A 37 8.67 -14.76 5.33
N PHE A 38 8.16 -15.05 4.13
CA PHE A 38 7.09 -14.34 3.46
C PHE A 38 5.96 -15.33 3.12
N PRO A 39 5.03 -15.57 4.04
CA PRO A 39 3.90 -16.47 3.78
C PRO A 39 3.01 -15.90 2.67
N ASN A 40 2.42 -16.79 1.87
CA ASN A 40 1.52 -16.45 0.76
C ASN A 40 0.12 -17.07 0.91
N ASP A 41 -0.20 -17.53 2.09
CA ASP A 41 -1.44 -18.21 2.47
C ASP A 41 -2.56 -17.28 2.92
N PHE A 42 -2.24 -16.02 3.24
CA PHE A 42 -3.24 -15.03 3.64
C PHE A 42 -4.15 -14.64 2.48
N ARG A 43 -5.46 -14.63 2.74
CA ARG A 43 -6.47 -14.16 1.79
C ARG A 43 -7.23 -13.00 2.40
N ARG A 44 -7.10 -11.84 1.78
CA ARG A 44 -7.91 -10.66 2.07
C ARG A 44 -9.33 -10.88 1.56
N ASP A 45 -10.33 -10.56 2.37
CA ASP A 45 -11.75 -10.60 2.00
C ASP A 45 -12.36 -9.22 1.78
N SER A 46 -11.75 -8.15 2.33
CA SER A 46 -12.32 -6.81 2.31
C SER A 46 -11.31 -5.77 1.84
N LEU A 47 -11.77 -4.79 1.08
CA LEU A 47 -11.07 -3.54 0.81
C LEU A 47 -11.43 -2.48 1.86
N THR A 48 -10.51 -1.57 2.14
CA THR A 48 -10.74 -0.50 3.13
C THR A 48 -11.96 0.35 2.79
N VAL A 49 -12.17 0.68 1.51
CA VAL A 49 -13.35 1.45 1.07
C VAL A 49 -14.65 0.70 1.28
N GLU A 50 -14.66 -0.62 1.10
CA GLU A 50 -15.83 -1.47 1.32
C GLU A 50 -16.24 -1.47 2.79
N LEU A 51 -15.26 -1.59 3.69
CA LEU A 51 -15.50 -1.51 5.14
C LEU A 51 -16.02 -0.14 5.55
N HIS A 52 -15.46 0.94 5.01
CA HIS A 52 -15.96 2.29 5.27
C HIS A 52 -17.39 2.50 4.76
N ASN A 53 -17.72 1.99 3.58
CA ASN A 53 -19.08 2.10 3.03
C ASN A 53 -20.08 1.27 3.82
N LEU A 54 -19.70 0.08 4.26
CA LEU A 54 -20.58 -0.85 4.98
C LEU A 54 -20.80 -0.45 6.45
N LEU A 55 -19.72 0.00 7.11
CA LEU A 55 -19.65 0.12 8.56
C LEU A 55 -19.42 1.57 9.04
N GLY A 56 -19.08 2.48 8.14
CA GLY A 56 -18.66 3.84 8.51
C GLY A 56 -19.74 4.66 9.22
N GLU A 57 -21.02 4.47 8.85
CA GLU A 57 -22.15 5.18 9.46
C GLU A 57 -22.64 4.55 10.78
N LYS A 58 -22.24 3.28 11.06
CA LYS A 58 -22.66 2.58 12.28
C LYS A 58 -21.98 3.17 13.51
N ASP A 59 -22.68 3.16 14.63
CA ASP A 59 -22.11 3.57 15.90
C ASP A 59 -21.24 2.45 16.52
N LYS A 60 -20.59 2.78 17.65
CA LYS A 60 -19.70 1.84 18.33
C LYS A 60 -20.44 0.62 18.86
N ALA A 61 -21.62 0.80 19.44
CA ALA A 61 -22.42 -0.26 20.04
C ALA A 61 -22.98 -1.21 18.96
N GLU A 62 -23.43 -0.65 17.84
CA GLU A 62 -23.85 -1.44 16.67
C GLU A 62 -22.74 -2.31 16.12
N LEU A 63 -21.52 -1.79 16.03
CA LEU A 63 -20.35 -2.54 15.53
C LEU A 63 -19.93 -3.65 16.50
N GLU A 64 -19.95 -3.38 17.81
CA GLU A 64 -19.68 -4.38 18.83
C GLU A 64 -20.71 -5.51 18.81
N ALA A 65 -21.99 -5.18 18.61
CA ALA A 65 -23.06 -6.18 18.50
C ALA A 65 -23.01 -6.98 17.20
N LEU A 66 -22.53 -6.37 16.10
CA LEU A 66 -22.43 -7.00 14.79
C LEU A 66 -21.25 -8.00 14.72
N ASP A 67 -20.19 -7.75 15.48
CA ASP A 67 -18.94 -8.54 15.47
C ASP A 67 -18.42 -8.85 14.05
N HIS A 68 -18.46 -7.84 13.17
CA HIS A 68 -18.06 -8.03 11.76
C HIS A 68 -16.58 -8.34 11.66
N GLN A 69 -16.25 -9.54 11.20
CA GLN A 69 -14.88 -9.98 10.99
C GLN A 69 -14.39 -9.53 9.62
N ALA A 70 -13.17 -8.99 9.56
CA ALA A 70 -12.55 -8.56 8.32
C ALA A 70 -11.11 -9.05 8.22
N SER A 71 -10.71 -9.44 7.02
CA SER A 71 -9.32 -9.78 6.67
C SER A 71 -8.80 -8.72 5.70
N VAL A 72 -7.86 -7.91 6.16
CA VAL A 72 -7.31 -6.77 5.41
C VAL A 72 -5.82 -6.92 5.19
N ALA A 73 -5.32 -6.35 4.10
CA ALA A 73 -3.89 -6.29 3.83
C ALA A 73 -3.55 -4.95 3.18
N GLY A 74 -2.41 -4.38 3.58
CA GLY A 74 -2.00 -3.07 3.04
C GLY A 74 -0.60 -2.68 3.46
N ARG A 75 -0.15 -1.56 2.93
CA ARG A 75 1.15 -0.96 3.25
C ARG A 75 1.05 -0.16 4.54
N VAL A 76 1.96 -0.39 5.45
CA VAL A 76 2.11 0.41 6.68
C VAL A 76 2.50 1.85 6.31
N MET A 77 1.63 2.79 6.59
CA MET A 77 1.84 4.22 6.32
C MET A 77 2.18 5.01 7.58
N ARG A 78 1.76 4.53 8.74
CA ARG A 78 2.01 5.19 10.03
C ARG A 78 1.87 4.21 11.18
N LYS A 79 2.70 4.39 12.21
CA LYS A 79 2.58 3.70 13.51
C LYS A 79 2.44 4.75 14.61
N ARG A 80 1.45 4.63 15.47
CA ARG A 80 1.24 5.53 16.60
C ARG A 80 0.64 4.78 17.79
N GLY A 81 1.47 4.51 18.79
CA GLY A 81 1.05 3.72 19.95
C GLY A 81 0.57 2.33 19.52
N PRO A 82 -0.63 1.89 19.93
CA PRO A 82 -1.18 0.60 19.52
C PRO A 82 -1.80 0.60 18.11
N PHE A 83 -1.86 1.75 17.44
CA PHE A 83 -2.49 1.89 16.14
C PHE A 83 -1.46 1.88 15.01
N ILE A 84 -1.73 1.08 13.99
CA ILE A 84 -0.98 1.00 12.74
C ILE A 84 -1.95 1.35 11.61
N VAL A 85 -1.64 2.39 10.85
CA VAL A 85 -2.42 2.76 9.66
C VAL A 85 -1.86 2.01 8.46
N ILE A 86 -2.69 1.22 7.81
CA ILE A 86 -2.37 0.59 6.54
C ILE A 86 -3.13 1.23 5.39
N GLN A 87 -2.53 1.17 4.21
CA GLN A 87 -3.13 1.63 2.96
C GLN A 87 -3.18 0.48 1.96
N ASP A 88 -4.37 0.22 1.44
CA ASP A 88 -4.58 -0.69 0.31
C ASP A 88 -4.77 0.11 -1.01
N VAL A 89 -5.30 -0.54 -2.04
CA VAL A 89 -5.57 0.10 -3.34
C VAL A 89 -6.71 1.10 -3.28
N ALA A 90 -7.60 1.02 -2.29
CA ALA A 90 -8.85 1.77 -2.21
C ALA A 90 -8.82 2.87 -1.14
N GLY A 91 -8.03 2.72 -0.07
CA GLY A 91 -8.01 3.70 1.02
C GLY A 91 -7.08 3.32 2.16
N GLN A 92 -7.40 3.83 3.34
CA GLN A 92 -6.65 3.57 4.57
C GLN A 92 -7.58 3.09 5.68
N ILE A 93 -7.09 2.17 6.52
CA ILE A 93 -7.76 1.74 7.74
C ILE A 93 -6.74 1.60 8.87
N GLN A 94 -7.21 1.70 10.11
CA GLN A 94 -6.36 1.47 11.27
C GLN A 94 -6.40 0.00 11.68
N LEU A 95 -5.26 -0.52 12.11
CA LEU A 95 -5.13 -1.79 12.82
C LEU A 95 -4.85 -1.49 14.28
N TYR A 96 -5.52 -2.17 15.19
CA TYR A 96 -5.28 -2.04 16.62
C TYR A 96 -4.55 -3.27 17.15
N VAL A 97 -3.41 -3.03 17.80
CA VAL A 97 -2.59 -4.06 18.44
C VAL A 97 -3.11 -4.30 19.86
N ASP A 98 -3.92 -5.33 20.03
CA ASP A 98 -4.30 -5.77 21.37
C ASP A 98 -3.19 -6.64 21.98
N LYS A 99 -2.45 -6.08 22.92
CA LYS A 99 -1.36 -6.80 23.60
C LYS A 99 -1.81 -7.98 24.44
N LYS A 100 -3.09 -8.06 24.78
CA LYS A 100 -3.64 -9.15 25.60
C LYS A 100 -4.24 -10.27 24.73
N GLY A 101 -4.72 -9.92 23.54
CA GLY A 101 -5.37 -10.86 22.64
C GLY A 101 -4.44 -11.54 21.63
N LEU A 102 -3.26 -10.97 21.39
CA LEU A 102 -2.29 -11.51 20.43
C LEU A 102 -1.22 -12.37 21.10
N PRO A 103 -0.80 -13.50 20.46
CA PRO A 103 0.33 -14.30 20.89
C PRO A 103 1.63 -13.49 20.96
N GLU A 104 2.55 -13.87 21.84
CA GLU A 104 3.80 -13.12 22.09
C GLU A 104 4.70 -13.09 20.84
N ASP A 105 4.80 -14.18 20.10
CA ASP A 105 5.55 -14.27 18.86
C ASP A 105 5.00 -13.33 17.76
N VAL A 106 3.70 -13.17 17.68
CA VAL A 106 3.04 -12.20 16.77
C VAL A 106 3.32 -10.77 17.23
N LEU A 107 3.28 -10.49 18.53
CA LEU A 107 3.62 -9.17 19.08
C LEU A 107 5.08 -8.81 18.81
N GLU A 108 5.99 -9.76 18.93
CA GLU A 108 7.40 -9.60 18.55
C GLU A 108 7.57 -9.29 17.06
N ASP A 109 6.85 -10.00 16.19
CA ASP A 109 6.87 -9.74 14.76
C ASP A 109 6.38 -8.32 14.43
N ILE A 110 5.28 -7.88 15.05
CA ILE A 110 4.70 -6.53 14.88
C ILE A 110 5.68 -5.42 15.34
N LYS A 111 6.49 -5.66 16.37
CA LYS A 111 7.54 -4.71 16.78
C LYS A 111 8.55 -4.48 15.67
N GLY A 112 8.86 -5.52 14.90
CA GLY A 112 9.78 -5.48 13.77
C GLY A 112 9.23 -4.82 12.50
N TRP A 113 7.93 -4.50 12.43
CA TRP A 113 7.33 -3.87 11.27
C TRP A 113 7.79 -2.42 11.14
N ASP A 114 8.11 -2.02 9.93
CA ASP A 114 8.51 -0.66 9.60
C ASP A 114 7.49 0.02 8.66
N ILE A 115 7.53 1.35 8.59
CA ILE A 115 6.75 2.10 7.60
C ILE A 115 7.20 1.69 6.20
N GLY A 116 6.23 1.36 5.35
CA GLY A 116 6.46 0.82 4.01
C GLY A 116 6.27 -0.69 3.88
N ASP A 117 6.33 -1.45 4.98
CA ASP A 117 6.06 -2.89 4.97
C ASP A 117 4.63 -3.18 4.48
N ILE A 118 4.43 -4.31 3.83
CA ILE A 118 3.10 -4.82 3.51
C ILE A 118 2.75 -5.87 4.55
N VAL A 119 1.64 -5.65 5.21
CA VAL A 119 1.16 -6.48 6.32
C VAL A 119 -0.27 -6.91 6.10
N ALA A 120 -0.66 -7.97 6.77
CA ALA A 120 -2.02 -8.48 6.80
C ALA A 120 -2.50 -8.61 8.24
N ALA A 121 -3.79 -8.44 8.44
CA ALA A 121 -4.43 -8.61 9.72
C ALA A 121 -5.86 -9.11 9.55
N ARG A 122 -6.34 -9.89 10.52
CA ARG A 122 -7.72 -10.34 10.63
C ARG A 122 -8.24 -10.03 12.02
N GLY A 123 -9.50 -9.67 12.11
CA GLY A 123 -10.21 -9.48 13.37
C GLY A 123 -11.50 -8.69 13.23
N PRO A 124 -12.20 -8.48 14.34
CA PRO A 124 -13.42 -7.70 14.35
C PRO A 124 -13.16 -6.22 14.05
N VAL A 125 -14.12 -5.61 13.37
CA VAL A 125 -14.08 -4.17 13.05
C VAL A 125 -14.79 -3.39 14.13
N HIS A 126 -14.10 -2.42 14.68
CA HIS A 126 -14.61 -1.52 15.73
C HIS A 126 -14.44 -0.05 15.33
N LYS A 127 -14.98 0.83 16.17
CA LYS A 127 -14.88 2.28 16.02
C LYS A 127 -14.17 2.90 17.21
N SER A 128 -13.20 3.76 16.95
CA SER A 128 -12.47 4.50 17.97
C SER A 128 -13.37 5.58 18.61
N GLY A 129 -12.96 6.12 19.75
CA GLY A 129 -13.67 7.25 20.37
C GLY A 129 -13.72 8.53 19.52
N LYS A 130 -12.91 8.60 18.45
CA LYS A 130 -12.93 9.70 17.47
C LYS A 130 -13.75 9.40 16.22
N GLY A 131 -14.36 8.22 16.15
CA GLY A 131 -15.16 7.79 15.02
C GLY A 131 -14.42 7.07 13.90
N ASP A 132 -13.10 6.85 14.04
CA ASP A 132 -12.32 6.12 13.03
C ASP A 132 -12.56 4.61 13.14
N LEU A 133 -12.76 3.93 12.00
CA LEU A 133 -12.81 2.47 11.95
C LEU A 133 -11.42 1.87 12.15
N TYR A 134 -11.37 0.76 12.90
CA TYR A 134 -10.16 -0.04 13.03
C TYR A 134 -10.48 -1.53 13.08
N VAL A 135 -9.55 -2.35 12.61
CA VAL A 135 -9.58 -3.80 12.78
C VAL A 135 -8.79 -4.14 14.05
N MET A 136 -9.45 -4.76 15.03
CA MET A 136 -8.77 -5.27 16.22
C MET A 136 -8.10 -6.59 15.86
N MET A 137 -6.77 -6.59 15.80
CA MET A 137 -6.02 -7.75 15.31
C MET A 137 -6.16 -8.95 16.24
N VAL A 138 -6.63 -10.06 15.71
CA VAL A 138 -6.57 -11.40 16.32
C VAL A 138 -5.55 -12.29 15.61
N GLU A 139 -5.31 -12.01 14.33
CA GLU A 139 -4.21 -12.57 13.52
C GLU A 139 -3.50 -11.44 12.81
N ALA A 140 -2.19 -11.55 12.70
CA ALA A 140 -1.38 -10.58 11.97
C ALA A 140 -0.12 -11.22 11.40
N GLN A 141 0.29 -10.81 10.20
CA GLN A 141 1.53 -11.29 9.60
C GLN A 141 2.15 -10.27 8.66
N LEU A 142 3.48 -10.31 8.58
CA LEU A 142 4.24 -9.56 7.59
C LEU A 142 4.20 -10.30 6.25
N LEU A 143 3.65 -9.66 5.21
CA LEU A 143 3.62 -10.21 3.85
C LEU A 143 4.87 -9.85 3.06
N THR A 144 5.37 -8.62 3.19
CA THR A 144 6.57 -8.15 2.49
C THR A 144 7.28 -7.07 3.27
N LYS A 145 8.60 -7.20 3.42
CA LYS A 145 9.46 -6.22 4.08
C LYS A 145 9.89 -5.12 3.11
N SER A 146 9.67 -3.87 3.49
CA SER A 146 10.20 -2.71 2.77
C SER A 146 11.63 -2.42 3.22
N LEU A 147 12.60 -2.62 2.34
CA LEU A 147 14.02 -2.40 2.67
C LEU A 147 14.43 -0.93 2.58
N ARG A 148 13.78 -0.16 1.72
CA ARG A 148 14.03 1.28 1.61
C ARG A 148 12.96 2.05 2.37
N PRO A 149 13.34 3.09 3.16
CA PRO A 149 12.36 3.96 3.79
C PRO A 149 11.53 4.69 2.74
N LEU A 150 10.27 4.96 3.06
CA LEU A 150 9.47 5.89 2.27
C LEU A 150 9.97 7.33 2.54
N PRO A 151 9.85 8.24 1.57
CA PRO A 151 10.13 9.65 1.78
C PRO A 151 9.35 10.21 2.97
N ASP A 152 9.91 11.22 3.64
CA ASP A 152 9.25 11.88 4.76
C ASP A 152 7.90 12.44 4.32
N LYS A 153 6.87 12.19 5.13
CA LYS A 153 5.50 12.59 4.86
C LYS A 153 5.32 14.10 4.71
N PHE A 154 6.13 14.89 5.41
CA PHE A 154 6.04 16.36 5.41
C PHE A 154 6.73 17.00 4.23
N HIS A 155 7.74 16.37 3.67
CA HIS A 155 8.50 16.90 2.54
C HIS A 155 8.17 16.13 1.25
N GLY A 156 7.64 14.90 1.33
CA GLY A 156 7.23 14.06 0.21
C GLY A 156 8.31 13.96 -0.88
N LEU A 157 7.95 13.37 -2.01
CA LEU A 157 8.68 13.57 -3.26
C LEU A 157 8.21 14.90 -3.86
N THR A 158 8.80 16.02 -3.45
CA THR A 158 8.49 17.35 -3.99
C THR A 158 9.24 17.61 -5.28
N ASP A 159 10.44 17.03 -5.43
CA ASP A 159 11.21 17.13 -6.65
C ASP A 159 10.51 16.40 -7.81
N GLN A 160 10.26 17.16 -8.88
CA GLN A 160 9.51 16.66 -10.04
C GLN A 160 10.26 15.55 -10.78
N GLU A 161 11.58 15.66 -10.89
CA GLU A 161 12.39 14.66 -11.57
C GLU A 161 12.41 13.34 -10.77
N ALA A 162 12.58 13.40 -9.46
CA ALA A 162 12.49 12.24 -8.59
C ALA A 162 11.11 11.55 -8.68
N ARG A 163 10.02 12.33 -8.78
CA ARG A 163 8.66 11.80 -9.01
C ARG A 163 8.52 11.07 -10.34
N TYR A 164 9.18 11.52 -11.38
CA TYR A 164 9.16 10.85 -12.67
C TYR A 164 10.04 9.60 -12.69
N ARG A 165 11.21 9.65 -12.07
CA ARG A 165 12.13 8.51 -12.00
C ARG A 165 11.65 7.40 -11.06
N GLN A 166 11.00 7.78 -9.95
CA GLN A 166 10.47 6.86 -8.94
C GLN A 166 8.93 6.95 -8.90
N ARG A 167 8.28 6.76 -10.04
CA ARG A 167 6.84 6.87 -10.17
C ARG A 167 6.07 6.00 -9.17
N TYR A 168 6.57 4.82 -8.86
CA TYR A 168 5.96 3.92 -7.87
C TYR A 168 5.93 4.52 -6.46
N VAL A 169 6.96 5.26 -6.07
CA VAL A 169 6.99 5.98 -4.79
C VAL A 169 6.04 7.18 -4.81
N ASP A 170 6.05 7.94 -5.90
CA ASP A 170 5.11 9.06 -6.10
C ASP A 170 3.64 8.59 -5.96
N LEU A 171 3.28 7.46 -6.55
CA LEU A 171 1.94 6.88 -6.43
C LEU A 171 1.59 6.38 -5.02
N ILE A 172 2.59 5.96 -4.23
CA ILE A 172 2.38 5.59 -2.83
C ILE A 172 2.12 6.83 -1.96
N MET A 173 2.91 7.90 -2.18
CA MET A 173 2.94 9.05 -1.29
C MET A 173 1.97 10.17 -1.68
N ASN A 174 1.71 10.35 -2.98
CA ASN A 174 0.95 11.47 -3.52
C ASN A 174 -0.43 11.06 -4.04
N PRO A 175 -1.53 11.28 -3.30
CA PRO A 175 -2.89 10.96 -3.75
C PRO A 175 -3.28 11.67 -5.04
N GLN A 176 -2.79 12.91 -5.25
CA GLN A 176 -3.06 13.67 -6.47
C GLN A 176 -2.48 12.99 -7.71
N SER A 177 -1.25 12.48 -7.65
CA SER A 177 -0.65 11.72 -8.75
C SER A 177 -1.48 10.48 -9.07
N ARG A 178 -1.92 9.74 -8.05
CA ARG A 178 -2.80 8.58 -8.24
C ARG A 178 -4.09 8.97 -8.94
N LYS A 179 -4.73 10.04 -8.48
CA LYS A 179 -5.97 10.54 -9.07
C LYS A 179 -5.85 10.88 -10.56
N VAL A 180 -4.72 11.45 -10.98
CA VAL A 180 -4.45 11.73 -12.40
C VAL A 180 -4.44 10.44 -13.22
N PHE A 181 -3.76 9.38 -12.75
CA PHE A 181 -3.71 8.10 -13.46
C PHE A 181 -5.06 7.38 -13.47
N GLU A 182 -5.80 7.41 -12.37
CA GLU A 182 -7.17 6.88 -12.30
C GLU A 182 -8.09 7.59 -13.29
N THR A 183 -8.04 8.92 -13.31
CA THR A 183 -8.84 9.73 -14.25
C THR A 183 -8.47 9.42 -15.70
N ARG A 184 -7.17 9.33 -16.02
CA ARG A 184 -6.70 8.97 -17.36
C ARG A 184 -7.23 7.58 -17.79
N ALA A 185 -7.12 6.59 -16.91
CA ALA A 185 -7.62 5.23 -17.18
C ALA A 185 -9.14 5.24 -17.41
N ALA A 186 -9.88 5.98 -16.60
CA ALA A 186 -11.34 6.11 -16.75
C ALA A 186 -11.74 6.77 -18.07
N VAL A 187 -11.02 7.82 -18.48
CA VAL A 187 -11.27 8.51 -19.78
C VAL A 187 -11.04 7.56 -20.94
N ILE A 188 -9.89 6.87 -20.99
CA ILE A 188 -9.58 5.92 -22.08
C ILE A 188 -10.62 4.79 -22.13
N SER A 189 -10.98 4.22 -20.98
CA SER A 189 -12.01 3.17 -20.92
C SER A 189 -13.38 3.68 -21.37
N SER A 190 -13.72 4.93 -21.05
CA SER A 190 -14.97 5.54 -21.49
C SER A 190 -15.02 5.75 -23.00
N MET A 191 -13.91 6.19 -23.60
CA MET A 191 -13.79 6.35 -25.04
C MET A 191 -13.95 5.00 -25.76
N ARG A 192 -13.28 3.95 -25.30
CA ARG A 192 -13.42 2.60 -25.85
C ARG A 192 -14.86 2.13 -25.83
N ARG A 193 -15.50 2.16 -24.66
CA ARG A 193 -16.92 1.78 -24.50
C ARG A 193 -17.85 2.60 -25.40
N PHE A 194 -17.57 3.90 -25.57
CA PHE A 194 -18.35 4.77 -26.42
C PHE A 194 -18.34 4.31 -27.90
N PHE A 195 -17.18 3.93 -28.42
CA PHE A 195 -17.05 3.44 -29.81
C PHE A 195 -17.61 2.03 -29.98
N GLU A 196 -17.28 1.11 -29.04
CA GLU A 196 -17.81 -0.26 -29.05
C GLU A 196 -19.35 -0.28 -29.05
N ALA A 197 -19.98 0.54 -28.22
CA ALA A 197 -21.45 0.67 -28.18
C ALA A 197 -22.08 1.19 -29.47
N ARG A 198 -21.28 1.75 -30.39
CA ARG A 198 -21.70 2.21 -31.71
C ARG A 198 -21.30 1.28 -32.85
N GLY A 199 -20.83 0.10 -32.52
CA GLY A 199 -20.46 -0.92 -33.52
C GLY A 199 -19.06 -0.76 -34.10
N PHE A 200 -18.23 0.11 -33.55
CA PHE A 200 -16.82 0.19 -33.95
C PHE A 200 -16.03 -0.96 -33.30
N MET A 201 -15.09 -1.48 -34.07
CA MET A 201 -14.16 -2.51 -33.58
C MET A 201 -12.81 -1.88 -33.29
N GLU A 202 -12.28 -2.10 -32.05
CA GLU A 202 -10.90 -1.75 -31.73
C GLU A 202 -9.95 -2.74 -32.41
N VAL A 203 -8.97 -2.25 -33.15
CA VAL A 203 -7.98 -3.07 -33.84
C VAL A 203 -6.57 -2.57 -33.52
N GLU A 204 -5.62 -3.47 -33.53
CA GLU A 204 -4.20 -3.15 -33.46
C GLU A 204 -3.64 -3.10 -34.88
N THR A 205 -3.11 -1.94 -35.28
CA THR A 205 -2.39 -1.80 -36.53
C THR A 205 -0.89 -2.02 -36.34
N PRO A 206 -0.15 -2.50 -37.38
CA PRO A 206 1.30 -2.64 -37.29
C PRO A 206 1.98 -1.32 -36.91
N MET A 207 2.77 -1.33 -35.86
CA MET A 207 3.55 -0.14 -35.43
C MET A 207 4.71 0.16 -36.38
N LEU A 208 5.30 -0.88 -36.97
CA LEU A 208 6.40 -0.78 -37.92
C LEU A 208 5.83 -0.85 -39.32
N GLN A 209 6.05 0.18 -40.12
CA GLN A 209 5.65 0.24 -41.53
C GLN A 209 6.90 0.34 -42.41
N PRO A 210 6.95 -0.41 -43.54
CA PRO A 210 8.09 -0.35 -44.44
C PRO A 210 8.18 0.97 -45.21
N ILE A 211 7.08 1.73 -45.27
CA ILE A 211 7.02 3.04 -45.94
C ILE A 211 6.93 4.11 -44.84
N PRO A 212 7.90 5.04 -44.75
CA PRO A 212 7.80 6.17 -43.83
C PRO A 212 6.55 6.99 -44.17
N GLY A 213 5.57 6.93 -43.29
CA GLY A 213 4.35 7.73 -43.38
C GLY A 213 4.32 8.79 -42.29
N GLY A 214 3.63 9.88 -42.52
CA GLY A 214 3.40 10.93 -41.55
C GLY A 214 3.90 12.29 -41.99
N VAL A 215 3.73 13.27 -41.12
CA VAL A 215 3.98 14.70 -41.37
C VAL A 215 5.39 14.99 -41.89
N ALA A 216 6.38 14.17 -41.52
CA ALA A 216 7.77 14.34 -41.97
C ALA A 216 8.00 14.05 -43.45
N ALA A 217 7.08 13.37 -44.17
CA ALA A 217 7.22 13.04 -45.58
C ALA A 217 6.80 14.18 -46.55
N GLN A 218 6.31 15.31 -46.03
CA GLN A 218 5.87 16.46 -46.82
C GLN A 218 6.79 17.70 -46.73
N ILE A 219 7.94 17.56 -46.08
CA ILE A 219 8.94 18.62 -46.04
C ILE A 219 10.06 18.22 -46.99
N GLY A 220 9.81 18.34 -48.25
CA GLY A 220 10.73 18.25 -49.37
C GLY A 220 10.47 19.37 -50.34
#